data_0534207ef3dc4eb1e691497687522b4f
#
_entry.id   0534207ef3dc4eb1e691497687522b4f
#
_cell.length_a   1.000
_cell.length_b   1.000
_cell.length_c   1.000
_cell.angle_alpha   90.00
_cell.angle_beta   90.00
_cell.angle_gamma   90.00
#
_symmetry.space_group_name_H-M   'P 1'
#
loop_
_entity.id
_entity.type
_entity.pdbx_description
1 polymer ?
#
loop_
_entity_poly.entity_id
_entity_poly.type
_entity_poly.pdbx_seq_one_letter_code
_entity_poly.pdbx_strand_id
1 'polypeptide(L)'
;MAPHILAVLIFVVMFVLIVMDKIERQYVSLGCGLLMIVLVFGLGMHSKDAIVETLNVKSIFRASFWYTAAEGEASSSGINWSTIIFILGMMIMVEGMGKAGFFRWLCLEIAKLVKYRTIPVFITFMLMSFVLAMFIDSITVILFLAAVTLELAQTLKCNPVPIILSEIFCANLGGSATMCGDPPNIIIGTSLGYTFGEFISNTGFIALISLVVIVIYFYLCFHKELAGQGAAVQITSYPDPKEAITDKGEFAKSCVIFLLAVVLLVTHAQTGLTVAFIGTLIAILTLVTQYKDAKELLSKVDYKTLLFFIGLFVVVGGLEQTGVLEEIAGLISKLSGSNGMLMCAIILWISAIASAFVDNIPFAATMIPVIQTLSALQGIDLTTLAWTLSMGTDIGGSATPIGASANVVGISVATKQGYPIGWGYYCKYAAPATIIVISISMVCIFLRYF
;
A
#
# COMPACT_ATOMS: atom_id res chain seq x y z
N MET A 1 30.75 6.85 20.04
CA MET A 1 30.37 6.17 18.80
C MET A 1 29.96 7.26 17.82
N ALA A 2 30.42 7.24 16.60
CA ALA A 2 30.04 8.27 15.65
C ALA A 2 28.50 8.22 15.40
N PRO A 3 27.81 9.35 15.30
CA PRO A 3 26.33 9.40 15.20
C PRO A 3 25.78 8.52 14.07
N HIS A 4 26.45 8.47 12.91
CA HIS A 4 26.04 7.66 11.77
C HIS A 4 26.06 6.15 12.07
N ILE A 5 27.09 5.62 12.77
CA ILE A 5 27.15 4.19 13.15
C ILE A 5 26.00 3.84 14.10
N LEU A 6 25.69 4.74 15.03
CA LEU A 6 24.61 4.55 15.97
C LEU A 6 23.23 4.60 15.28
N ALA A 7 23.05 5.50 14.32
CA ALA A 7 21.83 5.57 13.51
C ALA A 7 21.62 4.28 12.69
N VAL A 8 22.67 3.78 12.03
CA VAL A 8 22.62 2.51 11.30
C VAL A 8 22.29 1.35 12.23
N LEU A 9 22.91 1.29 13.41
CA LEU A 9 22.65 0.22 14.37
C LEU A 9 21.19 0.22 14.83
N ILE A 10 20.64 1.38 15.19
CA ILE A 10 19.23 1.52 15.61
C ILE A 10 18.30 1.08 14.45
N PHE A 11 18.58 1.50 13.23
CA PHE A 11 17.81 1.13 12.04
C PHE A 11 17.84 -0.39 11.79
N VAL A 12 19.02 -1.00 11.80
CA VAL A 12 19.17 -2.46 11.61
C VAL A 12 18.44 -3.23 12.71
N VAL A 13 18.58 -2.81 13.97
CA VAL A 13 17.86 -3.41 15.10
C VAL A 13 16.36 -3.30 14.91
N MET A 14 15.85 -2.11 14.50
CA MET A 14 14.44 -1.93 14.19
C MET A 14 13.97 -2.93 13.13
N PHE A 15 14.70 -3.04 12.01
CA PHE A 15 14.35 -3.96 10.94
C PHE A 15 14.36 -5.42 11.38
N VAL A 16 15.39 -5.85 12.08
CA VAL A 16 15.49 -7.23 12.60
C VAL A 16 14.31 -7.54 13.53
N LEU A 17 13.97 -6.64 14.45
CA LEU A 17 12.84 -6.83 15.36
C LEU A 17 11.49 -6.87 14.64
N ILE A 18 11.30 -6.04 13.60
CA ILE A 18 10.09 -6.06 12.76
C ILE A 18 9.98 -7.39 12.01
N VAL A 19 11.06 -7.87 11.39
CA VAL A 19 11.10 -9.15 10.67
C VAL A 19 10.86 -10.34 11.61
N MET A 20 11.34 -10.28 12.85
CA MET A 20 11.10 -11.33 13.84
C MET A 20 9.64 -11.42 14.29
N ASP A 21 8.85 -10.37 14.12
CA ASP A 21 7.41 -10.26 14.44
C ASP A 21 7.03 -10.75 15.86
N LYS A 22 7.98 -10.66 16.82
CA LYS A 22 7.76 -11.05 18.22
C LYS A 22 7.18 -9.91 19.07
N ILE A 23 7.38 -8.69 18.64
CA ILE A 23 6.93 -7.46 19.29
C ILE A 23 6.11 -6.69 18.26
N GLU A 24 4.98 -6.14 18.66
CA GLU A 24 4.14 -5.36 17.77
C GLU A 24 4.94 -4.19 17.15
N ARG A 25 4.84 -4.02 15.84
CA ARG A 25 5.67 -3.12 15.01
C ARG A 25 5.69 -1.67 15.50
N GLN A 26 4.56 -1.16 16.02
CA GLN A 26 4.49 0.21 16.54
C GLN A 26 5.38 0.42 17.78
N TYR A 27 5.49 -0.56 18.66
CA TYR A 27 6.38 -0.44 19.83
C TYR A 27 7.85 -0.47 19.44
N VAL A 28 8.20 -1.29 18.45
CA VAL A 28 9.56 -1.37 17.91
C VAL A 28 9.94 -0.04 17.27
N SER A 29 9.11 0.49 16.38
CA SER A 29 9.43 1.74 15.65
C SER A 29 9.46 2.95 16.57
N LEU A 30 8.50 3.10 17.49
CA LEU A 30 8.48 4.19 18.46
C LEU A 30 9.65 4.12 19.45
N GLY A 31 10.00 2.91 19.92
CA GLY A 31 11.16 2.71 20.80
C GLY A 31 12.47 3.06 20.09
N CYS A 32 12.67 2.59 18.86
CA CYS A 32 13.83 2.95 18.05
C CYS A 32 13.84 4.44 17.68
N GLY A 33 12.68 5.03 17.37
CA GLY A 33 12.54 6.47 17.15
C GLY A 33 12.94 7.28 18.38
N LEU A 34 12.51 6.89 19.57
CA LEU A 34 12.93 7.52 20.82
C LEU A 34 14.43 7.40 21.06
N LEU A 35 15.01 6.22 20.81
CA LEU A 35 16.45 6.00 20.86
C LEU A 35 17.20 6.90 19.86
N MET A 36 16.67 7.09 18.66
CA MET A 36 17.22 7.98 17.64
C MET A 36 17.26 9.43 18.17
N ILE A 37 16.14 9.93 18.72
CA ILE A 37 16.06 11.29 19.28
C ILE A 37 17.06 11.47 20.40
N VAL A 38 17.11 10.53 21.36
CA VAL A 38 17.92 10.70 22.58
C VAL A 38 19.41 10.46 22.28
N LEU A 39 19.75 9.34 21.62
CA LEU A 39 21.14 8.92 21.49
C LEU A 39 21.83 9.57 20.29
N VAL A 40 21.14 9.67 19.13
CA VAL A 40 21.75 10.22 17.92
C VAL A 40 21.65 11.74 17.91
N PHE A 41 20.46 12.30 17.98
CA PHE A 41 20.29 13.77 17.91
C PHE A 41 20.73 14.46 19.20
N GLY A 42 20.34 13.92 20.37
CA GLY A 42 20.64 14.54 21.67
C GLY A 42 22.09 14.39 22.08
N LEU A 43 22.56 13.16 22.23
CA LEU A 43 23.92 12.87 22.76
C LEU A 43 25.00 12.84 21.66
N GLY A 44 24.65 12.40 20.45
CA GLY A 44 25.63 12.25 19.36
C GLY A 44 25.87 13.53 18.58
N MET A 45 24.83 14.19 18.14
CA MET A 45 24.90 15.40 17.32
C MET A 45 24.76 16.69 18.12
N HIS A 46 24.21 16.63 19.34
CA HIS A 46 23.83 17.79 20.16
C HIS A 46 22.98 18.82 19.39
N SER A 47 22.16 18.37 18.45
CA SER A 47 21.38 19.20 17.54
C SER A 47 19.90 19.21 17.91
N LYS A 48 19.41 20.34 18.43
CA LYS A 48 17.99 20.56 18.64
C LYS A 48 17.26 20.77 17.31
N ASP A 49 17.94 21.32 16.33
CA ASP A 49 17.37 21.60 15.01
C ASP A 49 17.04 20.30 14.28
N ALA A 50 17.93 19.29 14.35
CA ALA A 50 17.66 17.96 13.80
C ALA A 50 16.40 17.31 14.41
N ILE A 51 16.15 17.49 15.73
CA ILE A 51 14.93 17.01 16.38
C ILE A 51 13.69 17.74 15.83
N VAL A 52 13.75 19.07 15.74
CA VAL A 52 12.62 19.90 15.29
C VAL A 52 12.29 19.61 13.81
N GLU A 53 13.30 19.48 12.97
CA GLU A 53 13.15 19.13 11.56
C GLU A 53 12.59 17.73 11.40
N THR A 54 13.13 16.73 12.12
CA THR A 54 12.66 15.35 12.04
C THR A 54 11.23 15.20 12.54
N LEU A 55 10.84 15.87 13.63
CA LEU A 55 9.45 15.83 14.13
C LEU A 55 8.48 16.58 13.21
N ASN A 56 8.93 17.61 12.51
CA ASN A 56 8.22 18.36 11.46
C ASN A 56 6.79 18.83 11.86
N VAL A 57 6.50 18.99 13.15
CA VAL A 57 5.15 19.36 13.64
C VAL A 57 4.70 20.72 13.10
N LYS A 58 5.65 21.65 12.88
CA LYS A 58 5.34 22.97 12.36
C LYS A 58 4.70 22.97 10.97
N SER A 59 4.93 21.91 10.18
CA SER A 59 4.35 21.80 8.84
C SER A 59 2.83 21.79 8.85
N ILE A 60 2.19 21.16 9.83
CA ILE A 60 0.73 21.05 9.97
C ILE A 60 0.04 22.42 10.06
N PHE A 61 0.74 23.41 10.64
CA PHE A 61 0.20 24.77 10.86
C PHE A 61 0.46 25.73 9.69
N ARG A 62 1.14 25.27 8.61
CA ARG A 62 1.34 26.07 7.42
C ARG A 62 0.13 25.98 6.50
N ALA A 63 -0.23 27.05 5.81
CA ALA A 63 -1.31 27.05 4.84
C ALA A 63 -1.01 26.09 3.66
N SER A 64 0.26 26.00 3.25
CA SER A 64 0.73 25.09 2.20
C SER A 64 0.55 23.61 2.54
N PHE A 65 0.39 23.24 3.80
CA PHE A 65 0.08 21.88 4.22
C PHE A 65 -1.34 21.44 3.78
N TRP A 66 -2.27 22.38 3.72
CA TRP A 66 -3.69 22.13 3.42
C TRP A 66 -4.06 22.49 1.99
N TYR A 67 -3.38 23.49 1.44
CA TYR A 67 -3.64 24.01 0.10
C TYR A 67 -2.33 24.45 -0.54
N THR A 68 -1.94 23.77 -1.62
CA THR A 68 -0.77 24.16 -2.43
C THR A 68 -1.23 24.74 -3.75
N ALA A 69 -0.94 26.02 -3.98
CA ALA A 69 -0.95 26.54 -5.32
C ALA A 69 0.32 26.05 -6.02
N ALA A 70 0.21 24.94 -6.73
CA ALA A 70 1.07 24.45 -7.83
C ALA A 70 2.62 24.46 -7.71
N GLU A 71 3.24 25.08 -6.72
CA GLU A 71 4.69 25.07 -6.50
C GLU A 71 4.96 24.64 -5.04
N GLY A 72 4.93 23.33 -4.82
CA GLY A 72 5.26 22.77 -3.54
C GLY A 72 6.76 22.70 -3.35
N GLU A 73 7.32 23.39 -2.37
CA GLU A 73 8.49 22.88 -1.70
C GLU A 73 8.10 21.52 -1.09
N ALA A 74 8.37 20.46 -1.80
CA ALA A 74 8.40 19.11 -1.27
C ALA A 74 9.54 19.06 -0.24
N SER A 75 9.31 19.62 0.93
CA SER A 75 10.23 19.51 2.04
C SER A 75 9.81 18.34 2.87
N SER A 76 10.46 17.25 2.79
CA SER A 76 10.23 16.29 3.84
C SER A 76 11.44 15.51 4.24
N SER A 77 12.31 16.16 4.96
CA SER A 77 13.03 15.48 6.02
C SER A 77 12.06 15.28 7.19
N GLY A 78 12.02 14.08 7.75
CA GLY A 78 11.27 13.79 8.97
C GLY A 78 9.85 13.26 8.76
N ILE A 79 9.00 13.45 9.80
CA ILE A 79 7.64 12.87 9.80
C ILE A 79 6.77 13.48 8.71
N ASN A 80 6.27 12.63 7.80
CA ASN A 80 5.31 13.03 6.79
C ASN A 80 3.87 13.02 7.35
N TRP A 81 3.49 14.12 8.00
CA TRP A 81 2.16 14.27 8.59
C TRP A 81 1.04 14.24 7.55
N SER A 82 1.32 14.66 6.31
CA SER A 82 0.33 14.63 5.23
C SER A 82 -0.11 13.20 4.92
N THR A 83 0.84 12.28 4.83
CA THR A 83 0.58 10.84 4.68
C THR A 83 -0.24 10.29 5.85
N ILE A 84 0.16 10.59 7.09
CA ILE A 84 -0.48 10.05 8.29
C ILE A 84 -1.95 10.50 8.39
N ILE A 85 -2.19 11.80 8.18
CA ILE A 85 -3.55 12.38 8.23
C ILE A 85 -4.41 11.83 7.08
N PHE A 86 -3.84 11.67 5.89
CA PHE A 86 -4.56 11.11 4.75
C PHE A 86 -4.98 9.66 5.01
N ILE A 87 -4.04 8.81 5.45
CA ILE A 87 -4.32 7.40 5.76
C ILE A 87 -5.38 7.30 6.86
N LEU A 88 -5.28 8.08 7.93
CA LEU A 88 -6.30 8.14 8.98
C LEU A 88 -7.68 8.47 8.40
N GLY A 89 -7.76 9.46 7.51
CA GLY A 89 -9.01 9.86 6.89
C GLY A 89 -9.63 8.77 6.02
N MET A 90 -8.81 8.11 5.23
CA MET A 90 -9.23 7.00 4.38
C MET A 90 -9.68 5.79 5.21
N MET A 91 -9.00 5.44 6.29
CA MET A 91 -9.40 4.37 7.20
C MET A 91 -10.78 4.63 7.80
N ILE A 92 -11.06 5.85 8.26
CA ILE A 92 -12.38 6.21 8.80
C ILE A 92 -13.49 6.06 7.75
N MET A 93 -13.24 6.53 6.53
CA MET A 93 -14.19 6.41 5.42
C MET A 93 -14.49 4.94 5.10
N VAL A 94 -13.46 4.13 4.98
CA VAL A 94 -13.58 2.72 4.59
C VAL A 94 -14.28 1.90 5.68
N GLU A 95 -14.05 2.18 6.96
CA GLU A 95 -14.80 1.58 8.06
C GLU A 95 -16.29 1.94 7.98
N GLY A 96 -16.62 3.20 7.66
CA GLY A 96 -18.00 3.64 7.43
C GLY A 96 -18.67 2.90 6.27
N MET A 97 -17.96 2.69 5.16
CA MET A 97 -18.43 1.91 4.01
C MET A 97 -18.62 0.43 4.37
N GLY A 98 -17.68 -0.16 5.10
CA GLY A 98 -17.75 -1.54 5.56
C GLY A 98 -18.97 -1.77 6.45
N LYS A 99 -19.21 -0.87 7.40
CA LYS A 99 -20.36 -0.93 8.29
C LYS A 99 -21.69 -0.79 7.54
N ALA A 100 -21.75 0.06 6.53
CA ALA A 100 -22.93 0.23 5.67
C ALA A 100 -23.20 -0.99 4.76
N GLY A 101 -22.26 -1.96 4.68
CA GLY A 101 -22.39 -3.16 3.89
C GLY A 101 -21.95 -3.05 2.43
N PHE A 102 -21.21 -1.97 2.08
CA PHE A 102 -20.82 -1.68 0.69
C PHE A 102 -20.03 -2.82 0.05
N PHE A 103 -19.00 -3.31 0.71
CA PHE A 103 -18.11 -4.34 0.13
C PHE A 103 -18.84 -5.65 -0.10
N ARG A 104 -19.64 -6.11 0.89
CA ARG A 104 -20.41 -7.33 0.76
C ARG A 104 -21.48 -7.21 -0.33
N TRP A 105 -22.17 -6.07 -0.40
CA TRP A 105 -23.12 -5.78 -1.47
C TRP A 105 -22.46 -5.84 -2.85
N LEU A 106 -21.32 -5.16 -3.03
CA LEU A 106 -20.61 -5.11 -4.30
C LEU A 106 -20.17 -6.51 -4.77
N CYS A 107 -19.57 -7.30 -3.87
CA CYS A 107 -19.16 -8.66 -4.17
C CYS A 107 -20.34 -9.55 -4.61
N LEU A 108 -21.46 -9.47 -3.88
CA LEU A 108 -22.65 -10.26 -4.19
C LEU A 108 -23.33 -9.81 -5.49
N GLU A 109 -23.37 -8.51 -5.79
CA GLU A 109 -23.86 -8.01 -7.09
C GLU A 109 -23.01 -8.49 -8.26
N ILE A 110 -21.69 -8.46 -8.13
CA ILE A 110 -20.77 -8.98 -9.15
C ILE A 110 -20.96 -10.49 -9.31
N ALA A 111 -21.03 -11.24 -8.21
CA ALA A 111 -21.27 -12.68 -8.26
C ALA A 111 -22.60 -13.03 -8.92
N LYS A 112 -23.65 -12.25 -8.66
CA LYS A 112 -24.96 -12.38 -9.29
C LYS A 112 -24.92 -12.06 -10.79
N LEU A 113 -24.20 -11.00 -11.18
CA LEU A 113 -24.02 -10.61 -12.59
C LEU A 113 -23.39 -11.74 -13.41
N VAL A 114 -22.41 -12.45 -12.85
CA VAL A 114 -21.78 -13.61 -13.48
C VAL A 114 -22.48 -14.95 -13.17
N LYS A 115 -23.73 -14.87 -12.66
CA LYS A 115 -24.61 -16.02 -12.37
C LYS A 115 -24.00 -17.04 -11.43
N TYR A 116 -23.19 -16.57 -10.46
CA TYR A 116 -22.52 -17.40 -9.46
C TYR A 116 -21.67 -18.55 -10.04
N ARG A 117 -21.18 -18.40 -11.27
CA ARG A 117 -20.30 -19.41 -11.89
C ARG A 117 -18.88 -19.24 -11.34
N THR A 118 -18.26 -20.33 -10.90
CA THR A 118 -16.97 -20.31 -10.18
C THR A 118 -15.85 -19.59 -10.95
N ILE A 119 -15.62 -19.93 -12.25
CA ILE A 119 -14.56 -19.29 -13.06
C ILE A 119 -14.85 -17.80 -13.31
N PRO A 120 -16.04 -17.37 -13.75
CA PRO A 120 -16.35 -15.96 -13.87
C PRO A 120 -16.24 -15.20 -12.54
N VAL A 121 -16.67 -15.78 -11.42
CA VAL A 121 -16.48 -15.19 -10.08
C VAL A 121 -14.99 -15.01 -9.78
N PHE A 122 -14.18 -16.02 -10.02
CA PHE A 122 -12.72 -15.97 -9.86
C PHE A 122 -12.10 -14.79 -10.63
N ILE A 123 -12.42 -14.65 -11.91
CA ILE A 123 -11.86 -13.58 -12.75
C ILE A 123 -12.38 -12.21 -12.32
N THR A 124 -13.69 -12.08 -12.08
CA THR A 124 -14.28 -10.78 -11.71
C THR A 124 -13.83 -10.32 -10.32
N PHE A 125 -13.56 -11.24 -9.39
CA PHE A 125 -13.06 -10.89 -8.06
C PHE A 125 -11.59 -10.45 -8.11
N MET A 126 -10.76 -11.04 -8.98
CA MET A 126 -9.42 -10.50 -9.28
C MET A 126 -9.49 -9.07 -9.80
N LEU A 127 -10.35 -8.81 -10.80
CA LEU A 127 -10.53 -7.47 -11.37
C LEU A 127 -11.07 -6.48 -10.33
N MET A 128 -12.05 -6.90 -9.53
CA MET A 128 -12.62 -6.09 -8.45
C MET A 128 -11.58 -5.77 -7.38
N SER A 129 -10.78 -6.75 -6.97
CA SER A 129 -9.68 -6.58 -6.01
C SER A 129 -8.70 -5.52 -6.50
N PHE A 130 -8.28 -5.61 -7.76
CA PHE A 130 -7.43 -4.61 -8.40
C PHE A 130 -8.06 -3.21 -8.40
N VAL A 131 -9.29 -3.08 -8.88
CA VAL A 131 -9.96 -1.77 -9.02
C VAL A 131 -10.21 -1.13 -7.65
N LEU A 132 -10.65 -1.90 -6.66
CA LEU A 132 -10.85 -1.35 -5.31
C LEU A 132 -9.54 -0.91 -4.67
N ALA A 133 -8.48 -1.69 -4.84
CA ALA A 133 -7.16 -1.36 -4.27
C ALA A 133 -6.49 -0.15 -4.95
N MET A 134 -6.97 0.32 -6.08
CA MET A 134 -6.53 1.61 -6.63
C MET A 134 -6.96 2.82 -5.77
N PHE A 135 -8.00 2.69 -4.95
CA PHE A 135 -8.59 3.80 -4.19
C PHE A 135 -8.66 3.55 -2.69
N ILE A 136 -8.54 2.31 -2.28
CA ILE A 136 -8.63 1.84 -0.90
C ILE A 136 -7.42 0.96 -0.65
N ASP A 137 -6.83 1.05 0.53
CA ASP A 137 -5.65 0.26 0.86
C ASP A 137 -5.89 -1.25 0.67
N SER A 138 -4.88 -1.94 0.19
CA SER A 138 -4.94 -3.37 -0.16
C SER A 138 -5.31 -4.26 1.02
N ILE A 139 -4.94 -3.88 2.26
CA ILE A 139 -5.24 -4.62 3.48
C ILE A 139 -6.75 -4.68 3.69
N THR A 140 -7.40 -3.51 3.63
CA THR A 140 -8.84 -3.38 3.83
C THR A 140 -9.63 -4.07 2.71
N VAL A 141 -9.19 -3.90 1.46
CA VAL A 141 -9.81 -4.60 0.31
C VAL A 141 -9.81 -6.11 0.57
N ILE A 142 -8.67 -6.69 0.91
CA ILE A 142 -8.56 -8.14 1.13
C ILE A 142 -9.32 -8.61 2.37
N LEU A 143 -9.36 -7.81 3.43
CA LEU A 143 -10.14 -8.17 4.61
C LEU A 143 -11.62 -8.43 4.28
N PHE A 144 -12.22 -7.56 3.46
CA PHE A 144 -13.63 -7.71 3.06
C PHE A 144 -13.82 -8.74 1.94
N LEU A 145 -12.98 -8.72 0.90
CA LEU A 145 -13.14 -9.64 -0.22
C LEU A 145 -12.94 -11.10 0.21
N ALA A 146 -11.87 -11.41 0.92
CA ALA A 146 -11.62 -12.77 1.38
C ALA A 146 -12.76 -13.31 2.25
N ALA A 147 -13.39 -12.48 3.09
CA ALA A 147 -14.53 -12.88 3.89
C ALA A 147 -15.74 -13.28 3.02
N VAL A 148 -16.06 -12.46 2.00
CA VAL A 148 -17.17 -12.77 1.07
C VAL A 148 -16.82 -13.94 0.15
N THR A 149 -15.57 -14.05 -0.29
CA THR A 149 -15.09 -15.20 -1.06
C THR A 149 -15.26 -16.52 -0.30
N LEU A 150 -14.98 -16.53 1.01
CA LEU A 150 -15.21 -17.69 1.85
C LEU A 150 -16.70 -18.04 1.98
N GLU A 151 -17.58 -17.04 2.16
CA GLU A 151 -19.04 -17.23 2.18
C GLU A 151 -19.54 -17.83 0.86
N LEU A 152 -19.10 -17.26 -0.28
CA LEU A 152 -19.47 -17.74 -1.59
C LEU A 152 -18.89 -19.14 -1.89
N ALA A 153 -17.66 -19.41 -1.48
CA ALA A 153 -17.02 -20.70 -1.69
C ALA A 153 -17.76 -21.83 -0.95
N GLN A 154 -18.28 -21.58 0.25
CA GLN A 154 -19.15 -22.53 0.96
C GLN A 154 -20.44 -22.79 0.19
N THR A 155 -21.07 -21.76 -0.36
CA THR A 155 -22.29 -21.87 -1.19
C THR A 155 -22.02 -22.60 -2.50
N LEU A 156 -20.93 -22.25 -3.19
CA LEU A 156 -20.53 -22.82 -4.48
C LEU A 156 -19.84 -24.19 -4.32
N LYS A 157 -19.51 -24.61 -3.09
CA LYS A 157 -18.76 -25.84 -2.77
C LYS A 157 -17.43 -25.92 -3.54
N CYS A 158 -16.70 -24.82 -3.59
CA CYS A 158 -15.38 -24.74 -4.22
C CYS A 158 -14.29 -24.41 -3.19
N ASN A 159 -13.04 -24.70 -3.55
CA ASN A 159 -11.88 -24.30 -2.75
C ASN A 159 -11.67 -22.80 -2.85
N PRO A 160 -11.73 -22.01 -1.76
CA PRO A 160 -11.53 -20.56 -1.81
C PRO A 160 -10.05 -20.17 -1.94
N VAL A 161 -9.10 -21.06 -1.64
CA VAL A 161 -7.67 -20.71 -1.58
C VAL A 161 -7.12 -20.14 -2.90
N PRO A 162 -7.40 -20.72 -4.08
CA PRO A 162 -6.98 -20.13 -5.35
C PRO A 162 -7.54 -18.71 -5.57
N ILE A 163 -8.80 -18.49 -5.17
CA ILE A 163 -9.48 -17.21 -5.36
C ILE A 163 -8.84 -16.16 -4.46
N ILE A 164 -8.73 -16.44 -3.15
CA ILE A 164 -8.14 -15.53 -2.16
C ILE A 164 -6.68 -15.19 -2.50
N LEU A 165 -5.87 -16.18 -2.91
CA LEU A 165 -4.48 -15.94 -3.29
C LEU A 165 -4.39 -14.97 -4.47
N SER A 166 -5.24 -15.15 -5.47
CA SER A 166 -5.27 -14.29 -6.65
C SER A 166 -5.83 -12.89 -6.34
N GLU A 167 -6.82 -12.78 -5.43
CA GLU A 167 -7.31 -11.50 -4.92
C GLU A 167 -6.21 -10.73 -4.20
N ILE A 168 -5.46 -11.39 -3.31
CA ILE A 168 -4.32 -10.78 -2.59
C ILE A 168 -3.33 -10.19 -3.59
N PHE A 169 -2.93 -10.98 -4.60
CA PHE A 169 -1.97 -10.51 -5.59
C PHE A 169 -2.52 -9.33 -6.41
N CYS A 170 -3.78 -9.40 -6.83
CA CYS A 170 -4.42 -8.33 -7.59
C CYS A 170 -4.68 -7.08 -6.73
N ALA A 171 -4.90 -7.20 -5.41
CA ALA A 171 -4.97 -6.05 -4.52
C ALA A 171 -3.64 -5.30 -4.45
N ASN A 172 -2.53 -6.00 -4.22
CA ASN A 172 -1.20 -5.38 -4.21
C ASN A 172 -0.88 -4.75 -5.58
N LEU A 173 -1.23 -5.42 -6.68
CA LEU A 173 -1.04 -4.86 -8.03
C LEU A 173 -1.91 -3.62 -8.26
N GLY A 174 -3.16 -3.60 -7.78
CA GLY A 174 -4.04 -2.42 -7.82
C GLY A 174 -3.51 -1.29 -6.94
N GLY A 175 -2.98 -1.63 -5.76
CA GLY A 175 -2.31 -0.70 -4.86
C GLY A 175 -1.15 0.03 -5.50
N SER A 176 -0.35 -0.66 -6.31
CA SER A 176 0.77 -0.06 -7.05
C SER A 176 0.34 0.89 -8.19
N ALA A 177 -0.93 0.84 -8.61
CA ALA A 177 -1.41 1.59 -9.76
C ALA A 177 -1.65 3.08 -9.49
N THR A 178 -1.85 3.48 -8.26
CA THR A 178 -2.18 4.86 -7.89
C THR A 178 -1.44 5.33 -6.66
N MET A 179 -1.45 6.63 -6.45
CA MET A 179 -0.88 7.24 -5.26
C MET A 179 -1.56 6.78 -3.96
N CYS A 180 -2.84 6.39 -4.01
CA CYS A 180 -3.66 6.15 -2.82
C CYS A 180 -3.87 4.68 -2.51
N GLY A 181 -3.45 3.78 -3.40
CA GLY A 181 -3.74 2.36 -3.31
C GLY A 181 -2.96 1.64 -2.21
N ASP A 182 -1.70 2.02 -2.01
CA ASP A 182 -0.86 1.42 -0.96
C ASP A 182 -0.02 2.50 -0.23
N PRO A 183 0.27 2.31 1.06
CA PRO A 183 1.04 3.27 1.85
C PRO A 183 2.40 3.68 1.26
N PRO A 184 3.22 2.81 0.65
CA PRO A 184 4.45 3.22 0.00
C PRO A 184 4.25 4.29 -1.06
N ASN A 185 3.21 4.15 -1.89
CA ASN A 185 2.89 5.11 -2.94
C ASN A 185 2.41 6.45 -2.39
N ILE A 186 1.65 6.42 -1.29
CA ILE A 186 1.25 7.64 -0.58
C ILE A 186 2.49 8.39 -0.09
N ILE A 187 3.47 7.68 0.48
CA ILE A 187 4.72 8.26 0.96
C ILE A 187 5.54 8.82 -0.21
N ILE A 188 5.72 8.05 -1.30
CA ILE A 188 6.45 8.50 -2.49
C ILE A 188 5.79 9.75 -3.09
N GLY A 189 4.46 9.71 -3.28
CA GLY A 189 3.70 10.81 -3.85
C GLY A 189 3.78 12.09 -3.01
N THR A 190 3.55 11.97 -1.70
CA THR A 190 3.56 13.13 -0.79
C THR A 190 4.97 13.68 -0.55
N SER A 191 6.00 12.83 -0.51
CA SER A 191 7.38 13.26 -0.28
C SER A 191 8.03 13.87 -1.53
N LEU A 192 7.64 13.42 -2.72
CA LEU A 192 8.21 13.89 -3.99
C LEU A 192 7.27 14.84 -4.74
N GLY A 193 6.07 15.10 -4.21
CA GLY A 193 5.11 16.04 -4.80
C GLY A 193 4.39 15.51 -6.04
N TYR A 194 4.34 14.19 -6.24
CA TYR A 194 3.62 13.61 -7.37
C TYR A 194 2.11 13.56 -7.14
N THR A 195 1.39 13.72 -8.23
CA THR A 195 -0.07 13.74 -8.26
C THR A 195 -0.66 12.36 -8.52
N PHE A 196 -1.94 12.19 -8.19
CA PHE A 196 -2.70 10.99 -8.52
C PHE A 196 -2.71 10.70 -10.04
N GLY A 197 -2.82 11.76 -10.87
CA GLY A 197 -2.78 11.63 -12.33
C GLY A 197 -1.44 11.14 -12.87
N GLU A 198 -0.33 11.58 -12.27
CA GLU A 198 1.02 11.12 -12.63
C GLU A 198 1.21 9.64 -12.26
N PHE A 199 0.73 9.21 -11.10
CA PHE A 199 0.75 7.79 -10.75
C PHE A 199 -0.05 6.95 -11.75
N ILE A 200 -1.32 7.29 -12.04
CA ILE A 200 -2.13 6.54 -13.00
C ILE A 200 -1.48 6.46 -14.38
N SER A 201 -0.93 7.57 -14.87
CA SER A 201 -0.31 7.60 -16.20
C SER A 201 1.01 6.83 -16.28
N ASN A 202 1.68 6.58 -15.16
CA ASN A 202 2.97 5.89 -15.10
C ASN A 202 2.82 4.47 -14.51
N THR A 203 2.72 4.36 -13.19
CA THR A 203 2.58 3.05 -12.52
C THR A 203 1.26 2.37 -12.84
N GLY A 204 0.15 3.13 -12.95
CA GLY A 204 -1.16 2.61 -13.31
C GLY A 204 -1.18 1.97 -14.69
N PHE A 205 -0.51 2.56 -15.67
CA PHE A 205 -0.34 1.97 -17.00
C PHE A 205 0.41 0.63 -16.96
N ILE A 206 1.51 0.57 -16.19
CA ILE A 206 2.29 -0.66 -16.00
C ILE A 206 1.44 -1.73 -15.29
N ALA A 207 0.73 -1.33 -14.22
CA ALA A 207 -0.12 -2.23 -13.46
C ALA A 207 -1.28 -2.78 -14.31
N LEU A 208 -1.87 -1.97 -15.20
CA LEU A 208 -2.94 -2.42 -16.09
C LEU A 208 -2.46 -3.47 -17.10
N ILE A 209 -1.28 -3.27 -17.71
CA ILE A 209 -0.66 -4.28 -18.58
C ILE A 209 -0.40 -5.56 -17.80
N SER A 210 0.16 -5.41 -16.60
CA SER A 210 0.48 -6.53 -15.73
C SER A 210 -0.77 -7.28 -15.28
N LEU A 211 -1.89 -6.58 -15.01
CA LEU A 211 -3.16 -7.19 -14.65
C LEU A 211 -3.65 -8.19 -15.70
N VAL A 212 -3.59 -7.82 -16.98
CA VAL A 212 -4.01 -8.72 -18.08
C VAL A 212 -3.18 -10.00 -18.05
N VAL A 213 -1.86 -9.88 -17.91
CA VAL A 213 -0.95 -11.03 -17.87
C VAL A 213 -1.19 -11.88 -16.62
N ILE A 214 -1.41 -11.25 -15.48
CA ILE A 214 -1.64 -11.92 -14.19
C ILE A 214 -2.98 -12.64 -14.14
N VAL A 215 -4.04 -12.06 -14.70
CA VAL A 215 -5.34 -12.74 -14.82
C VAL A 215 -5.19 -14.01 -15.67
N ILE A 216 -4.48 -13.93 -16.79
CA ILE A 216 -4.21 -15.10 -17.64
C ILE A 216 -3.36 -16.12 -16.88
N TYR A 217 -2.30 -15.68 -16.20
CA TYR A 217 -1.42 -16.55 -15.42
C TYR A 217 -2.18 -17.34 -14.35
N PHE A 218 -2.95 -16.67 -13.49
CA PHE A 218 -3.72 -17.35 -12.45
C PHE A 218 -4.86 -18.21 -13.02
N TYR A 219 -5.48 -17.77 -14.11
CA TYR A 219 -6.44 -18.61 -14.83
C TYR A 219 -5.80 -19.91 -15.30
N LEU A 220 -4.63 -19.87 -15.92
CA LEU A 220 -3.91 -21.07 -16.36
C LEU A 220 -3.51 -21.97 -15.19
N CYS A 221 -3.15 -21.38 -14.04
CA CYS A 221 -2.79 -22.13 -12.83
C CYS A 221 -3.97 -22.87 -12.21
N PHE A 222 -5.15 -22.22 -12.15
CA PHE A 222 -6.24 -22.68 -11.28
C PHE A 222 -7.51 -23.12 -12.01
N HIS A 223 -7.66 -22.88 -13.33
CA HIS A 223 -8.91 -23.18 -14.06
C HIS A 223 -9.32 -24.65 -13.97
N LYS A 224 -8.37 -25.60 -13.95
CA LYS A 224 -8.67 -27.03 -13.88
C LYS A 224 -9.23 -27.40 -12.49
N GLU A 225 -8.67 -26.83 -11.43
CA GLU A 225 -9.14 -27.03 -10.06
C GLU A 225 -10.54 -26.44 -9.88
N LEU A 226 -10.76 -25.21 -10.35
CA LEU A 226 -12.03 -24.50 -10.21
C LEU A 226 -13.14 -25.04 -11.12
N ALA A 227 -12.82 -25.49 -12.32
CA ALA A 227 -13.81 -26.03 -13.27
C ALA A 227 -14.39 -27.37 -12.82
N GLY A 228 -13.61 -28.17 -12.09
CA GLY A 228 -14.07 -29.47 -11.56
C GLY A 228 -14.99 -29.35 -10.34
N GLN A 229 -15.13 -28.16 -9.79
CA GLN A 229 -15.86 -27.88 -8.54
C GLN A 229 -17.17 -27.14 -8.85
N GLY A 230 -18.24 -27.50 -8.19
CA GLY A 230 -19.53 -26.78 -8.27
C GLY A 230 -20.49 -27.20 -9.41
N ALA A 231 -20.04 -27.99 -10.39
CA ALA A 231 -20.89 -28.36 -11.55
C ALA A 231 -22.09 -29.32 -11.22
N ALA A 232 -22.10 -29.93 -10.05
CA ALA A 232 -23.09 -30.96 -9.67
C ALA A 232 -24.08 -30.56 -8.57
N VAL A 233 -24.02 -29.30 -8.09
CA VAL A 233 -24.83 -28.87 -6.94
C VAL A 233 -26.02 -28.03 -7.42
N GLN A 234 -27.25 -28.49 -7.18
CA GLN A 234 -28.44 -27.66 -7.21
C GLN A 234 -28.38 -26.74 -5.99
N ILE A 235 -27.97 -25.48 -6.19
CA ILE A 235 -27.94 -24.44 -5.14
C ILE A 235 -29.40 -24.02 -4.95
N THR A 236 -29.93 -24.24 -3.76
CA THR A 236 -31.34 -23.97 -3.42
C THR A 236 -31.61 -22.49 -3.17
N SER A 237 -30.58 -21.71 -2.79
CA SER A 237 -30.69 -20.26 -2.57
C SER A 237 -29.33 -19.61 -2.69
N TYR A 238 -29.24 -18.54 -3.46
CA TYR A 238 -28.05 -17.66 -3.51
C TYR A 238 -28.26 -16.47 -2.56
N PRO A 239 -27.18 -15.93 -1.93
CA PRO A 239 -27.26 -14.72 -1.13
C PRO A 239 -27.85 -13.57 -1.93
N ASP A 240 -28.83 -12.84 -1.39
CA ASP A 240 -29.36 -11.63 -2.05
C ASP A 240 -28.44 -10.43 -1.71
N PRO A 241 -27.86 -9.75 -2.71
CA PRO A 241 -27.07 -8.54 -2.47
C PRO A 241 -27.76 -7.49 -1.60
N LYS A 242 -29.07 -7.38 -1.69
CA LYS A 242 -29.85 -6.39 -0.92
C LYS A 242 -29.82 -6.64 0.59
N GLU A 243 -29.60 -7.88 1.03
CA GLU A 243 -29.48 -8.25 2.45
C GLU A 243 -28.15 -7.78 3.05
N ALA A 244 -27.17 -7.45 2.21
CA ALA A 244 -25.91 -6.88 2.66
C ALA A 244 -26.03 -5.43 3.12
N ILE A 245 -27.06 -4.69 2.66
CA ILE A 245 -27.26 -3.29 2.99
C ILE A 245 -27.98 -3.18 4.34
N THR A 246 -27.25 -2.71 5.36
CA THR A 246 -27.76 -2.57 6.73
C THR A 246 -28.77 -1.42 6.86
N ASP A 247 -28.42 -0.25 6.31
CA ASP A 247 -29.28 0.93 6.22
C ASP A 247 -29.08 1.59 4.85
N LYS A 248 -30.19 1.80 4.11
CA LYS A 248 -30.12 2.38 2.76
C LYS A 248 -29.63 3.82 2.76
N GLY A 249 -29.95 4.58 3.81
CA GLY A 249 -29.54 5.98 3.93
C GLY A 249 -28.03 6.09 4.20
N GLU A 250 -27.50 5.28 5.11
CA GLU A 250 -26.08 5.24 5.41
C GLU A 250 -25.27 4.68 4.25
N PHE A 251 -25.78 3.65 3.58
CA PHE A 251 -25.18 3.10 2.37
C PHE A 251 -25.06 4.17 1.26
N ALA A 252 -26.13 4.89 0.96
CA ALA A 252 -26.10 5.93 -0.06
C ALA A 252 -25.12 7.06 0.28
N LYS A 253 -25.08 7.50 1.55
CA LYS A 253 -24.12 8.51 2.03
C LYS A 253 -22.69 8.02 1.89
N SER A 254 -22.39 6.78 2.27
CA SER A 254 -21.07 6.17 2.13
C SER A 254 -20.62 6.10 0.67
N CYS A 255 -21.51 5.72 -0.24
CA CYS A 255 -21.21 5.71 -1.68
C CYS A 255 -20.92 7.13 -2.21
N VAL A 256 -21.68 8.14 -1.78
CA VAL A 256 -21.47 9.55 -2.18
C VAL A 256 -20.13 10.06 -1.64
N ILE A 257 -19.78 9.76 -0.37
CA ILE A 257 -18.51 10.18 0.23
C ILE A 257 -17.34 9.49 -0.49
N PHE A 258 -17.45 8.21 -0.80
CA PHE A 258 -16.41 7.50 -1.56
C PHE A 258 -16.23 8.10 -2.97
N LEU A 259 -17.34 8.35 -3.68
CA LEU A 259 -17.25 8.98 -5.00
C LEU A 259 -16.64 10.39 -4.91
N LEU A 260 -17.00 11.16 -3.88
CA LEU A 260 -16.40 12.47 -3.61
C LEU A 260 -14.89 12.33 -3.35
N ALA A 261 -14.46 11.33 -2.57
CA ALA A 261 -13.04 11.05 -2.34
C ALA A 261 -12.30 10.81 -3.64
N VAL A 262 -12.83 9.93 -4.50
CA VAL A 262 -12.24 9.62 -5.81
C VAL A 262 -12.15 10.88 -6.67
N VAL A 263 -13.22 11.68 -6.76
CA VAL A 263 -13.22 12.92 -7.55
C VAL A 263 -12.18 13.91 -7.03
N LEU A 264 -12.11 14.12 -5.71
CA LEU A 264 -11.14 15.04 -5.11
C LEU A 264 -9.70 14.55 -5.34
N LEU A 265 -9.44 13.24 -5.24
CA LEU A 265 -8.12 12.67 -5.50
C LEU A 265 -7.71 12.79 -6.98
N VAL A 266 -8.64 12.56 -7.90
CA VAL A 266 -8.35 12.72 -9.34
C VAL A 266 -8.11 14.19 -9.70
N THR A 267 -8.80 15.12 -9.04
CA THR A 267 -8.74 16.56 -9.36
C THR A 267 -7.82 17.36 -8.44
N HIS A 268 -7.09 16.72 -7.52
CA HIS A 268 -6.32 17.44 -6.50
C HIS A 268 -5.24 18.35 -7.11
N ALA A 269 -4.61 17.93 -8.20
CA ALA A 269 -3.63 18.75 -8.91
C ALA A 269 -4.22 20.05 -9.48
N GLN A 270 -5.48 20.01 -9.96
CA GLN A 270 -6.18 21.17 -10.51
C GLN A 270 -6.78 22.05 -9.43
N THR A 271 -7.22 21.46 -8.33
CA THR A 271 -7.86 22.19 -7.23
C THR A 271 -6.87 22.78 -6.24
N GLY A 272 -5.61 22.34 -6.25
CA GLY A 272 -4.60 22.70 -5.27
C GLY A 272 -4.86 22.15 -3.86
N LEU A 273 -5.82 21.24 -3.70
CA LEU A 273 -6.10 20.60 -2.41
C LEU A 273 -5.06 19.52 -2.13
N THR A 274 -4.44 19.55 -0.97
CA THR A 274 -3.50 18.49 -0.58
C THR A 274 -4.22 17.21 -0.17
N VAL A 275 -3.53 16.08 -0.21
CA VAL A 275 -4.10 14.80 0.27
C VAL A 275 -4.46 14.86 1.75
N ALA A 276 -3.71 15.63 2.58
CA ALA A 276 -4.05 15.84 3.98
C ALA A 276 -5.41 16.52 4.15
N PHE A 277 -5.70 17.54 3.34
CA PHE A 277 -7.02 18.20 3.33
C PHE A 277 -8.11 17.22 2.90
N ILE A 278 -7.90 16.48 1.82
CA ILE A 278 -8.87 15.51 1.30
C ILE A 278 -9.18 14.45 2.36
N GLY A 279 -8.16 13.83 2.96
CA GLY A 279 -8.34 12.84 4.02
C GLY A 279 -9.11 13.39 5.21
N THR A 280 -8.76 14.60 5.67
CA THR A 280 -9.45 15.28 6.79
C THR A 280 -10.92 15.56 6.46
N LEU A 281 -11.19 16.12 5.28
CA LEU A 281 -12.56 16.42 4.83
C LEU A 281 -13.43 15.16 4.81
N ILE A 282 -12.91 14.09 4.22
CA ILE A 282 -13.63 12.81 4.08
C ILE A 282 -13.87 12.17 5.45
N ALA A 283 -12.89 12.21 6.36
CA ALA A 283 -13.06 11.75 7.73
C ALA A 283 -14.19 12.51 8.44
N ILE A 284 -14.17 13.84 8.37
CA ILE A 284 -15.20 14.68 8.98
C ILE A 284 -16.58 14.38 8.39
N LEU A 285 -16.70 14.31 7.06
CA LEU A 285 -17.97 13.99 6.40
C LEU A 285 -18.50 12.61 6.82
N THR A 286 -17.64 11.60 6.92
CA THR A 286 -18.01 10.26 7.37
C THR A 286 -18.51 10.29 8.82
N LEU A 287 -17.76 10.90 9.73
CA LEU A 287 -18.11 10.97 11.15
C LEU A 287 -19.37 11.79 11.41
N VAL A 288 -19.59 12.88 10.65
CA VAL A 288 -20.79 13.71 10.78
C VAL A 288 -22.02 12.98 10.23
N THR A 289 -21.90 12.33 9.08
CA THR A 289 -23.02 11.61 8.46
C THR A 289 -23.41 10.36 9.23
N GLN A 290 -22.44 9.71 9.87
CA GLN A 290 -22.62 8.51 10.71
C GLN A 290 -22.35 8.82 12.19
N TYR A 291 -22.82 9.99 12.69
CA TYR A 291 -22.49 10.49 14.04
C TYR A 291 -22.86 9.52 15.16
N LYS A 292 -23.92 8.71 14.98
CA LYS A 292 -24.34 7.70 15.98
C LYS A 292 -23.30 6.62 16.16
N ASP A 293 -22.55 6.32 15.11
CA ASP A 293 -21.55 5.24 15.06
C ASP A 293 -20.13 5.78 15.10
N ALA A 294 -19.94 7.10 15.19
CA ALA A 294 -18.64 7.75 15.13
C ALA A 294 -17.63 7.16 16.14
N LYS A 295 -18.08 6.85 17.38
CA LYS A 295 -17.21 6.23 18.40
C LYS A 295 -16.76 4.82 17.98
N GLU A 296 -17.65 4.04 17.39
CA GLU A 296 -17.33 2.69 16.90
C GLU A 296 -16.36 2.77 15.72
N LEU A 297 -16.62 3.64 14.73
CA LEU A 297 -15.75 3.85 13.58
C LEU A 297 -14.33 4.24 14.04
N LEU A 298 -14.23 5.23 14.94
CA LEU A 298 -12.93 5.64 15.48
C LEU A 298 -12.23 4.51 16.25
N SER A 299 -12.96 3.64 16.94
CA SER A 299 -12.35 2.52 17.67
C SER A 299 -11.79 1.41 16.77
N LYS A 300 -12.24 1.34 15.52
CA LYS A 300 -11.79 0.35 14.52
C LYS A 300 -10.61 0.83 13.68
N VAL A 301 -10.29 2.12 13.75
CA VAL A 301 -9.10 2.65 13.04
C VAL A 301 -7.84 1.95 13.52
N ASP A 302 -6.99 1.57 12.59
CA ASP A 302 -5.70 0.96 12.90
C ASP A 302 -4.66 2.01 13.34
N TYR A 303 -4.81 2.48 14.57
CA TYR A 303 -3.84 3.39 15.19
C TYR A 303 -2.45 2.79 15.32
N LYS A 304 -2.33 1.45 15.34
CA LYS A 304 -1.04 0.77 15.44
C LYS A 304 -0.17 1.07 14.21
N THR A 305 -0.77 1.01 13.03
CA THR A 305 -0.11 1.36 11.78
C THR A 305 0.28 2.85 11.73
N LEU A 306 -0.58 3.75 12.20
CA LEU A 306 -0.25 5.19 12.25
C LEU A 306 0.92 5.49 13.20
N LEU A 307 0.93 4.88 14.38
CA LEU A 307 2.02 4.99 15.35
C LEU A 307 3.33 4.37 14.82
N PHE A 308 3.22 3.26 14.10
CA PHE A 308 4.35 2.65 13.41
C PHE A 308 5.00 3.64 12.42
N PHE A 309 4.20 4.35 11.62
CA PHE A 309 4.73 5.36 10.68
C PHE A 309 5.44 6.52 11.39
N ILE A 310 4.89 7.01 12.49
CA ILE A 310 5.54 8.07 13.26
C ILE A 310 6.95 7.64 13.69
N GLY A 311 7.08 6.47 14.32
CA GLY A 311 8.38 5.95 14.74
C GLY A 311 9.33 5.71 13.57
N LEU A 312 8.83 5.15 12.48
CA LEU A 312 9.59 4.88 11.26
C LEU A 312 10.19 6.16 10.67
N PHE A 313 9.36 7.20 10.48
CA PHE A 313 9.84 8.47 9.93
C PHE A 313 10.92 9.12 10.81
N VAL A 314 10.84 8.98 12.12
CA VAL A 314 11.89 9.48 13.03
C VAL A 314 13.19 8.71 12.81
N VAL A 315 13.14 7.39 12.66
CA VAL A 315 14.34 6.57 12.44
C VAL A 315 14.97 6.88 11.08
N VAL A 316 14.15 7.00 10.01
CA VAL A 316 14.62 7.37 8.68
C VAL A 316 15.21 8.78 8.67
N GLY A 317 14.56 9.75 9.32
CA GLY A 317 15.11 11.09 9.49
C GLY A 317 16.47 11.09 10.20
N GLY A 318 16.70 10.15 11.12
CA GLY A 318 18.03 9.95 11.74
C GLY A 318 19.10 9.47 10.76
N LEU A 319 18.76 8.58 9.83
CA LEU A 319 19.68 8.16 8.78
C LEU A 319 20.00 9.33 7.83
N GLU A 320 18.98 10.13 7.48
CA GLU A 320 19.12 11.30 6.62
C GLU A 320 20.04 12.34 7.28
N GLN A 321 19.74 12.76 8.50
CA GLN A 321 20.52 13.76 9.24
C GLN A 321 21.96 13.36 9.54
N THR A 322 22.27 12.06 9.49
CA THR A 322 23.64 11.54 9.72
C THR A 322 24.42 11.22 8.45
N GLY A 323 23.86 11.44 7.25
CA GLY A 323 24.52 11.24 5.96
C GLY A 323 24.60 9.77 5.50
N VAL A 324 23.92 8.85 6.19
CA VAL A 324 23.94 7.41 5.84
C VAL A 324 23.28 7.15 4.48
N LEU A 325 22.23 7.90 4.16
CA LEU A 325 21.48 7.71 2.91
C LEU A 325 22.28 8.14 1.69
N GLU A 326 23.13 9.16 1.83
CA GLU A 326 24.10 9.59 0.83
C GLU A 326 25.19 8.52 0.57
N GLU A 327 25.62 7.82 1.60
CA GLU A 327 26.58 6.70 1.46
C GLU A 327 25.96 5.55 0.66
N ILE A 328 24.70 5.20 0.95
CA ILE A 328 23.93 4.18 0.20
C ILE A 328 23.78 4.59 -1.26
N ALA A 329 23.39 5.85 -1.52
CA ALA A 329 23.30 6.40 -2.87
C ALA A 329 24.64 6.33 -3.60
N GLY A 330 25.73 6.68 -2.93
CA GLY A 330 27.09 6.57 -3.47
C GLY A 330 27.49 5.13 -3.84
N LEU A 331 27.06 4.14 -3.10
CA LEU A 331 27.29 2.71 -3.42
C LEU A 331 26.50 2.29 -4.67
N ILE A 332 25.23 2.64 -4.75
CA ILE A 332 24.37 2.33 -5.93
C ILE A 332 24.95 3.04 -7.17
N SER A 333 25.33 4.30 -7.04
CA SER A 333 25.96 5.09 -8.11
C SER A 333 27.26 4.42 -8.63
N LYS A 334 28.11 3.91 -7.75
CA LYS A 334 29.32 3.19 -8.15
C LYS A 334 29.03 1.87 -8.88
N LEU A 335 27.99 1.15 -8.45
CA LEU A 335 27.60 -0.12 -9.08
C LEU A 335 26.96 0.07 -10.46
N SER A 336 26.17 1.13 -10.64
CA SER A 336 25.50 1.45 -11.90
C SER A 336 26.40 2.21 -12.89
N GLY A 337 27.46 2.84 -12.41
CA GLY A 337 28.25 3.78 -13.19
C GLY A 337 27.37 4.93 -13.72
N SER A 338 27.55 5.31 -14.97
CA SER A 338 26.73 6.32 -15.65
C SER A 338 25.50 5.74 -16.42
N ASN A 339 25.21 4.45 -16.23
CA ASN A 339 24.13 3.78 -16.97
C ASN A 339 22.81 3.87 -16.20
N GLY A 340 21.91 4.76 -16.65
CA GLY A 340 20.60 4.95 -16.03
C GLY A 340 19.70 3.71 -16.08
N MET A 341 19.71 2.93 -17.18
CA MET A 341 18.95 1.67 -17.26
C MET A 341 19.43 0.67 -16.20
N LEU A 342 20.75 0.55 -16.03
CA LEU A 342 21.31 -0.36 -15.02
C LEU A 342 20.93 0.11 -13.61
N MET A 343 20.96 1.40 -13.34
CA MET A 343 20.52 1.97 -12.07
C MET A 343 19.06 1.65 -11.78
N CYS A 344 18.16 1.87 -12.73
CA CYS A 344 16.75 1.52 -12.59
C CYS A 344 16.58 0.01 -12.38
N ALA A 345 17.30 -0.84 -13.10
CA ALA A 345 17.25 -2.28 -12.89
C ALA A 345 17.69 -2.67 -11.47
N ILE A 346 18.79 -2.11 -10.98
CA ILE A 346 19.30 -2.35 -9.62
C ILE A 346 18.25 -1.92 -8.58
N ILE A 347 17.72 -0.70 -8.69
CA ILE A 347 16.71 -0.19 -7.75
C ILE A 347 15.46 -1.07 -7.79
N LEU A 348 14.93 -1.40 -8.96
CA LEU A 348 13.73 -2.20 -9.13
C LEU A 348 13.85 -3.57 -8.48
N TRP A 349 14.92 -4.31 -8.81
CA TRP A 349 15.11 -5.69 -8.34
C TRP A 349 15.52 -5.75 -6.87
N ILE A 350 16.38 -4.83 -6.40
CA ILE A 350 16.73 -4.75 -4.96
C ILE A 350 15.48 -4.40 -4.15
N SER A 351 14.68 -3.43 -4.61
CA SER A 351 13.43 -3.08 -3.95
C SER A 351 12.46 -4.26 -3.89
N ALA A 352 12.33 -5.00 -4.99
CA ALA A 352 11.46 -6.17 -5.03
C ALA A 352 11.94 -7.29 -4.11
N ILE A 353 13.24 -7.59 -4.10
CA ILE A 353 13.80 -8.63 -3.22
C ILE A 353 13.69 -8.20 -1.75
N ALA A 354 14.03 -6.96 -1.42
CA ALA A 354 13.92 -6.46 -0.05
C ALA A 354 12.47 -6.49 0.43
N SER A 355 11.53 -5.98 -0.38
CA SER A 355 10.11 -5.95 -0.04
C SER A 355 9.48 -7.34 0.06
N ALA A 356 10.03 -8.36 -0.58
CA ALA A 356 9.56 -9.73 -0.43
C ALA A 356 9.71 -10.28 1.00
N PHE A 357 10.65 -9.76 1.78
CA PHE A 357 10.97 -10.23 3.13
C PHE A 357 10.79 -9.19 4.22
N VAL A 358 10.78 -7.91 3.82
CA VAL A 358 10.60 -6.76 4.72
C VAL A 358 9.38 -6.00 4.25
N ASP A 359 8.58 -5.49 5.18
CA ASP A 359 7.41 -4.67 4.85
C ASP A 359 7.79 -3.55 3.86
N ASN A 360 6.98 -3.36 2.83
CA ASN A 360 7.22 -2.41 1.74
C ASN A 360 7.32 -0.95 2.21
N ILE A 361 6.66 -0.61 3.29
CA ILE A 361 6.56 0.77 3.81
C ILE A 361 7.89 1.30 4.32
N PRO A 362 8.59 0.64 5.28
CA PRO A 362 9.87 1.13 5.77
C PRO A 362 10.94 1.17 4.68
N PHE A 363 10.89 0.24 3.75
CA PHE A 363 11.84 0.22 2.65
C PHE A 363 11.62 1.43 1.72
N ALA A 364 10.38 1.71 1.30
CA ALA A 364 10.07 2.87 0.47
C ALA A 364 10.48 4.19 1.13
N ALA A 365 10.11 4.38 2.41
CA ALA A 365 10.45 5.59 3.17
C ALA A 365 11.97 5.84 3.23
N THR A 366 12.76 4.77 3.40
CA THR A 366 14.23 4.85 3.43
C THR A 366 14.82 5.16 2.06
N MET A 367 14.25 4.61 0.99
CA MET A 367 14.79 4.77 -0.36
C MET A 367 14.46 6.11 -1.02
N ILE A 368 13.45 6.85 -0.55
CA ILE A 368 13.09 8.16 -1.13
C ILE A 368 14.27 9.14 -1.10
N PRO A 369 14.93 9.44 0.04
CA PRO A 369 16.09 10.32 0.03
C PRO A 369 17.26 9.74 -0.77
N VAL A 370 17.41 8.41 -0.84
CA VAL A 370 18.45 7.76 -1.65
C VAL A 370 18.24 8.05 -3.13
N ILE A 371 17.01 7.92 -3.68
CA ILE A 371 16.76 8.20 -5.09
C ILE A 371 16.85 9.71 -5.41
N GLN A 372 16.51 10.58 -4.46
CA GLN A 372 16.74 12.03 -4.61
C GLN A 372 18.23 12.33 -4.75
N THR A 373 19.06 11.78 -3.89
CA THR A 373 20.52 11.91 -3.94
C THR A 373 21.08 11.32 -5.25
N LEU A 374 20.61 10.15 -5.68
CA LEU A 374 21.02 9.52 -6.94
C LEU A 374 20.67 10.39 -8.15
N SER A 375 19.45 10.94 -8.17
CA SER A 375 19.04 11.89 -9.23
C SER A 375 19.96 13.09 -9.30
N ALA A 376 20.29 13.71 -8.15
CA ALA A 376 21.17 14.84 -8.07
C ALA A 376 22.63 14.52 -8.51
N LEU A 377 23.16 13.35 -8.13
CA LEU A 377 24.52 12.94 -8.44
C LEU A 377 24.73 12.51 -9.89
N GLN A 378 23.73 11.85 -10.49
CA GLN A 378 23.88 11.20 -11.81
C GLN A 378 23.11 11.94 -12.92
N GLY A 379 22.28 12.95 -12.57
CA GLY A 379 21.45 13.68 -13.53
C GLY A 379 20.33 12.83 -14.14
N ILE A 380 19.97 11.69 -13.52
CA ILE A 380 18.83 10.88 -13.95
C ILE A 380 17.55 11.52 -13.42
N ASP A 381 16.52 11.53 -14.25
CA ASP A 381 15.22 12.08 -13.86
C ASP A 381 14.66 11.38 -12.62
N LEU A 382 14.38 12.17 -11.58
CA LEU A 382 13.83 11.69 -10.31
C LEU A 382 12.52 10.94 -10.50
N THR A 383 11.72 11.36 -11.47
CA THR A 383 10.44 10.72 -11.82
C THR A 383 10.63 9.27 -12.21
N THR A 384 11.63 8.98 -13.05
CA THR A 384 11.96 7.62 -13.46
C THR A 384 12.37 6.74 -12.27
N LEU A 385 13.18 7.27 -11.35
CA LEU A 385 13.61 6.57 -10.15
C LEU A 385 12.44 6.34 -9.18
N ALA A 386 11.52 7.30 -9.08
CA ALA A 386 10.34 7.19 -8.23
C ALA A 386 9.39 6.07 -8.68
N TRP A 387 9.09 6.00 -9.98
CA TRP A 387 8.26 4.90 -10.52
C TRP A 387 8.95 3.54 -10.42
N THR A 388 10.26 3.53 -10.58
CA THR A 388 11.07 2.33 -10.40
C THR A 388 11.00 1.83 -8.95
N LEU A 389 11.15 2.74 -7.98
CA LEU A 389 11.03 2.42 -6.56
C LEU A 389 9.61 1.95 -6.20
N SER A 390 8.57 2.67 -6.65
CA SER A 390 7.17 2.35 -6.42
C SER A 390 6.85 0.92 -6.88
N MET A 391 7.11 0.61 -8.16
CA MET A 391 6.83 -0.72 -8.71
C MET A 391 7.66 -1.82 -8.03
N GLY A 392 8.92 -1.53 -7.71
CA GLY A 392 9.78 -2.49 -7.02
C GLY A 392 9.27 -2.84 -5.62
N THR A 393 8.92 -1.83 -4.83
CA THR A 393 8.48 -2.04 -3.45
C THR A 393 7.11 -2.68 -3.35
N ASP A 394 6.12 -2.16 -4.06
CA ASP A 394 4.74 -2.66 -3.94
C ASP A 394 4.60 -4.08 -4.48
N ILE A 395 5.14 -4.32 -5.68
CA ILE A 395 5.02 -5.63 -6.30
C ILE A 395 5.91 -6.66 -5.63
N GLY A 396 7.11 -6.27 -5.19
CA GLY A 396 8.02 -7.17 -4.48
C GLY A 396 7.40 -7.81 -3.25
N GLY A 397 6.62 -7.05 -2.49
CA GLY A 397 5.89 -7.52 -1.32
C GLY A 397 4.92 -8.68 -1.60
N SER A 398 4.46 -8.82 -2.84
CA SER A 398 3.57 -9.91 -3.24
C SER A 398 4.23 -11.29 -3.30
N ALA A 399 5.56 -11.37 -3.33
CA ALA A 399 6.28 -12.64 -3.57
C ALA A 399 6.16 -13.65 -2.44
N THR A 400 6.02 -13.19 -1.19
CA THR A 400 5.99 -14.05 0.00
C THR A 400 4.79 -13.74 0.91
N PRO A 401 4.40 -14.66 1.80
CA PRO A 401 3.29 -14.44 2.74
C PRO A 401 3.45 -13.24 3.67
N ILE A 402 4.68 -12.81 3.93
CA ILE A 402 5.00 -11.74 4.90
C ILE A 402 5.44 -10.43 4.24
N GLY A 403 5.66 -10.41 2.93
CA GLY A 403 6.20 -9.24 2.22
C GLY A 403 5.26 -8.04 2.16
N ALA A 404 3.94 -8.27 2.24
CA ALA A 404 2.95 -7.21 2.35
C ALA A 404 1.89 -7.54 3.39
N SER A 405 1.38 -6.53 4.07
CA SER A 405 0.37 -6.71 5.13
C SER A 405 -0.94 -7.31 4.61
N ALA A 406 -1.34 -7.02 3.36
CA ALA A 406 -2.50 -7.63 2.72
C ALA A 406 -2.38 -9.16 2.59
N ASN A 407 -1.16 -9.67 2.33
CA ASN A 407 -0.91 -11.13 2.26
C ASN A 407 -1.19 -11.78 3.61
N VAL A 408 -0.65 -11.21 4.69
CA VAL A 408 -0.83 -11.70 6.06
C VAL A 408 -2.31 -11.74 6.43
N VAL A 409 -3.05 -10.66 6.11
CA VAL A 409 -4.49 -10.55 6.41
C VAL A 409 -5.28 -11.58 5.64
N GLY A 410 -5.12 -11.68 4.32
CA GLY A 410 -5.86 -12.65 3.50
C GLY A 410 -5.59 -14.10 3.89
N ILE A 411 -4.32 -14.44 4.16
CA ILE A 411 -3.93 -15.77 4.68
C ILE A 411 -4.56 -16.04 6.06
N SER A 412 -4.55 -15.04 6.95
CA SER A 412 -5.15 -15.16 8.29
C SER A 412 -6.65 -15.39 8.23
N VAL A 413 -7.37 -14.65 7.38
CA VAL A 413 -8.82 -14.79 7.18
C VAL A 413 -9.15 -16.19 6.66
N ALA A 414 -8.43 -16.69 5.66
CA ALA A 414 -8.59 -18.04 5.14
C ALA A 414 -8.32 -19.12 6.20
N THR A 415 -7.20 -18.97 6.93
CA THR A 415 -6.77 -19.93 7.96
C THR A 415 -7.79 -20.05 9.11
N LYS A 416 -8.34 -18.91 9.58
CA LYS A 416 -9.37 -18.89 10.64
C LYS A 416 -10.65 -19.63 10.25
N GLN A 417 -10.94 -19.75 8.96
CA GLN A 417 -12.10 -20.48 8.42
C GLN A 417 -11.77 -21.92 7.98
N GLY A 418 -10.59 -22.42 8.34
CA GLY A 418 -10.19 -23.81 8.07
C GLY A 418 -9.52 -24.03 6.71
N TYR A 419 -9.12 -22.97 6.02
CA TYR A 419 -8.42 -23.02 4.73
C TYR A 419 -6.98 -22.47 4.85
N PRO A 420 -6.05 -23.21 5.48
CA PRO A 420 -4.70 -22.71 5.69
C PRO A 420 -3.93 -22.60 4.36
N ILE A 421 -3.29 -21.46 4.16
CA ILE A 421 -2.41 -21.20 3.03
C ILE A 421 -0.96 -21.26 3.52
N GLY A 422 -0.30 -22.38 3.25
CA GLY A 422 1.08 -22.59 3.67
C GLY A 422 2.08 -21.79 2.85
N TRP A 423 3.23 -21.49 3.45
CA TRP A 423 4.31 -20.72 2.82
C TRP A 423 4.69 -21.24 1.43
N GLY A 424 4.97 -22.53 1.30
CA GLY A 424 5.36 -23.15 0.03
C GLY A 424 4.28 -23.06 -1.04
N TYR A 425 3.01 -23.20 -0.66
CA TYR A 425 1.88 -23.06 -1.58
C TYR A 425 1.77 -21.61 -2.07
N TYR A 426 1.82 -20.64 -1.18
CA TYR A 426 1.76 -19.22 -1.53
C TYR A 426 2.89 -18.84 -2.50
N CYS A 427 4.16 -19.09 -2.12
CA CYS A 427 5.31 -18.72 -2.92
C CYS A 427 5.35 -19.45 -4.28
N LYS A 428 4.84 -20.67 -4.37
CA LYS A 428 4.77 -21.42 -5.63
C LYS A 428 4.03 -20.65 -6.73
N TYR A 429 3.00 -19.90 -6.39
CA TYR A 429 2.18 -19.17 -7.35
C TYR A 429 2.47 -17.66 -7.33
N ALA A 430 2.69 -17.07 -6.17
CA ALA A 430 2.89 -15.64 -6.05
C ALA A 430 4.30 -15.18 -6.47
N ALA A 431 5.36 -15.92 -6.14
CA ALA A 431 6.72 -15.51 -6.50
C ALA A 431 6.96 -15.49 -8.04
N PRO A 432 6.54 -16.49 -8.84
CA PRO A 432 6.64 -16.37 -10.30
C PRO A 432 5.80 -15.22 -10.85
N ALA A 433 4.58 -14.98 -10.30
CA ALA A 433 3.75 -13.85 -10.70
C ALA A 433 4.45 -12.52 -10.43
N THR A 434 5.11 -12.38 -9.27
CA THR A 434 5.92 -11.20 -8.93
C THR A 434 7.06 -10.99 -9.93
N ILE A 435 7.82 -12.04 -10.27
CA ILE A 435 8.91 -11.96 -11.25
C ILE A 435 8.38 -11.50 -12.61
N ILE A 436 7.22 -12.00 -13.03
CA ILE A 436 6.57 -11.58 -14.28
C ILE A 436 6.26 -10.08 -14.25
N VAL A 437 5.61 -9.60 -13.17
CA VAL A 437 5.22 -8.18 -13.07
C VAL A 437 6.44 -7.27 -12.98
N ILE A 438 7.45 -7.62 -12.20
CA ILE A 438 8.70 -6.85 -12.10
C ILE A 438 9.41 -6.79 -13.46
N SER A 439 9.42 -7.90 -14.21
CA SER A 439 10.00 -7.92 -15.57
C SER A 439 9.22 -7.03 -16.54
N ILE A 440 7.88 -7.04 -16.49
CA ILE A 440 7.03 -6.13 -17.27
C ILE A 440 7.32 -4.68 -16.88
N SER A 441 7.40 -4.39 -15.57
CA SER A 441 7.71 -3.04 -15.06
C SER A 441 9.05 -2.56 -15.58
N MET A 442 10.09 -3.40 -15.55
CA MET A 442 11.41 -3.07 -16.07
C MET A 442 11.37 -2.72 -17.57
N VAL A 443 10.70 -3.56 -18.37
CA VAL A 443 10.55 -3.33 -19.82
C VAL A 443 9.79 -2.03 -20.08
N CYS A 444 8.67 -1.81 -19.40
CA CYS A 444 7.86 -0.59 -19.58
C CYS A 444 8.65 0.67 -19.19
N ILE A 445 9.38 0.64 -18.08
CA ILE A 445 10.22 1.77 -17.65
C ILE A 445 11.34 2.03 -18.68
N PHE A 446 12.00 0.98 -19.17
CA PHE A 446 13.06 1.15 -20.16
C PHE A 446 12.53 1.72 -21.49
N LEU A 447 11.41 1.23 -21.98
CA LEU A 447 10.82 1.71 -23.23
C LEU A 447 10.28 3.14 -23.17
N ARG A 448 9.93 3.60 -21.95
CA ARG A 448 9.30 4.91 -21.77
C ARG A 448 10.29 6.04 -21.45
N TYR A 449 11.37 5.72 -20.75
CA TYR A 449 12.27 6.73 -20.20
C TYR A 449 13.69 6.67 -20.76
N PHE A 450 14.03 5.64 -21.54
CA PHE A 450 15.33 5.47 -22.19
C PHE A 450 15.19 5.14 -23.67
#